data_dd7e1da959cd1fa0aaf0529aa3ddb19a
#
_entry.id   dd7e1da959cd1fa0aaf0529aa3ddb19a
#
_cell.length_a   1.000
_cell.length_b   1.000
_cell.length_c   1.000
_cell.angle_alpha   90.00
_cell.angle_beta   90.00
_cell.angle_gamma   90.00
#
_symmetry.space_group_name_H-M   'P 1'
#
loop_
_entity.id
_entity.type
_entity.pdbx_description
1 polymer ?
#
loop_
_entity_poly.entity_id
_entity_poly.type
_entity_poly.pdbx_seq_one_letter_code
_entity_poly.pdbx_strand_id
1 'polypeptide(L)'
;MVRKTMAVSVAMRVNKRFIIVFNCVFRFSRKDKNLLEKLRKLAPMKENAQEYVYKLRLKVRDYECDIEGVVNNANYQHYLECGRNEFLRSIGIEYRECTANDYLFMVSRIEMRFRTPLRGGEDFDVCVNLKREGARYVVYEDIIRASDGKVAVNAVVDCIAVHGGRIAKETPYDHLMEPYYLATV
;
A
#
# COMPACT_ATOMS: atom_id res chain seq x y z
N MET A 1 -34.19 40.49 1.24
CA MET A 1 -34.34 39.05 0.91
C MET A 1 -32.97 38.39 1.04
N VAL A 2 -32.68 37.88 2.23
CA VAL A 2 -31.35 37.35 2.59
C VAL A 2 -31.22 35.90 2.10
N ARG A 3 -30.29 35.65 1.17
CA ARG A 3 -29.99 34.28 0.68
C ARG A 3 -29.03 33.63 1.67
N LYS A 4 -29.50 32.63 2.41
CA LYS A 4 -28.64 31.72 3.22
C LYS A 4 -27.85 30.80 2.31
N THR A 5 -26.55 30.90 2.37
CA THR A 5 -25.59 29.93 1.79
C THR A 5 -25.40 28.83 2.83
N MET A 6 -25.87 27.61 2.52
CA MET A 6 -25.54 26.43 3.34
C MET A 6 -24.31 25.75 2.72
N ALA A 7 -23.26 25.68 3.52
CA ALA A 7 -22.15 24.77 3.22
C ALA A 7 -22.57 23.35 3.62
N VAL A 8 -22.63 22.44 2.65
CA VAL A 8 -22.89 21.02 2.91
C VAL A 8 -21.53 20.31 2.90
N SER A 9 -21.10 19.91 4.09
CA SER A 9 -20.00 18.96 4.24
C SER A 9 -20.58 17.56 4.09
N VAL A 10 -20.22 16.85 3.00
CA VAL A 10 -20.55 15.45 2.83
C VAL A 10 -19.48 14.64 3.55
N ALA A 11 -19.79 14.19 4.75
CA ALA A 11 -18.98 13.24 5.48
C ALA A 11 -19.47 11.83 5.15
N MET A 12 -18.68 11.07 4.43
CA MET A 12 -18.90 9.63 4.27
C MET A 12 -18.26 8.89 5.44
N ARG A 13 -19.09 8.14 6.16
CA ARG A 13 -18.65 7.30 7.26
C ARG A 13 -18.25 5.94 6.70
N VAL A 14 -16.94 5.68 6.64
CA VAL A 14 -16.40 4.36 6.38
C VAL A 14 -15.60 3.98 7.63
N ASN A 15 -16.03 2.93 8.31
CA ASN A 15 -15.37 2.30 9.47
C ASN A 15 -14.77 3.28 10.51
N LYS A 16 -15.64 4.09 11.17
CA LYS A 16 -15.29 4.96 12.32
C LYS A 16 -14.18 6.01 12.10
N ARG A 17 -13.76 6.31 10.86
CA ARG A 17 -12.87 7.43 10.55
C ARG A 17 -13.53 8.38 9.56
N PHE A 18 -13.44 9.69 9.84
CA PHE A 18 -13.95 10.74 8.95
C PHE A 18 -12.86 11.15 7.98
N ILE A 19 -13.15 11.07 6.69
CA ILE A 19 -12.31 11.67 5.64
C ILE A 19 -13.00 12.95 5.20
N ILE A 20 -12.34 14.10 5.41
CA ILE A 20 -12.79 15.40 4.89
C ILE A 20 -12.27 15.49 3.45
N VAL A 21 -13.16 15.42 2.48
CA VAL A 21 -12.85 15.69 1.09
C VAL A 21 -13.34 17.09 0.75
N PHE A 22 -12.40 17.99 0.53
CA PHE A 22 -12.46 19.31 -0.10
C PHE A 22 -13.79 20.08 -0.13
N ASN A 23 -13.75 21.32 0.41
CA ASN A 23 -14.78 22.36 0.26
C ASN A 23 -14.97 22.72 -1.23
N CYS A 24 -15.96 22.12 -1.88
CA CYS A 24 -16.54 22.67 -3.10
C CYS A 24 -17.92 23.24 -2.78
N VAL A 25 -18.06 24.55 -2.94
CA VAL A 25 -19.36 25.24 -2.81
C VAL A 25 -20.15 25.00 -4.11
N PHE A 26 -21.12 24.09 -4.08
CA PHE A 26 -22.07 23.90 -5.18
C PHE A 26 -23.40 24.57 -4.87
N ARG A 27 -23.91 25.34 -5.82
CA ARG A 27 -25.25 25.97 -5.80
C ARG A 27 -26.26 24.94 -6.35
N PHE A 28 -27.10 24.37 -5.50
CA PHE A 28 -28.11 23.41 -5.90
C PHE A 28 -29.46 24.06 -6.16
N SER A 29 -30.07 23.74 -7.31
CA SER A 29 -31.47 23.95 -7.62
C SER A 29 -32.26 22.66 -7.41
N ARG A 30 -33.49 22.75 -6.91
CA ARG A 30 -34.35 21.60 -6.55
C ARG A 30 -34.73 20.62 -7.70
N LYS A 31 -34.22 20.82 -8.94
CA LYS A 31 -34.61 20.02 -10.12
C LYS A 31 -33.57 19.00 -10.59
N ASP A 32 -32.41 18.86 -9.92
CA ASP A 32 -31.33 18.00 -10.43
C ASP A 32 -31.23 16.64 -9.74
N LYS A 33 -32.28 15.82 -9.81
CA LYS A 33 -32.17 14.37 -9.53
C LYS A 33 -31.16 13.67 -10.47
N ASN A 34 -30.99 14.20 -11.69
CA ASN A 34 -30.04 13.70 -12.68
C ASN A 34 -28.55 13.99 -12.35
N LEU A 35 -28.26 14.97 -11.52
CA LEU A 35 -26.88 15.30 -11.15
C LEU A 35 -26.31 14.31 -10.14
N LEU A 36 -27.13 13.84 -9.20
CA LEU A 36 -26.72 12.77 -8.25
C LEU A 36 -26.43 11.47 -8.98
N GLU A 37 -27.20 11.15 -10.02
CA GLU A 37 -26.96 9.97 -10.87
C GLU A 37 -25.71 10.14 -11.77
N LYS A 38 -25.47 11.34 -12.29
CA LYS A 38 -24.25 11.68 -13.03
C LYS A 38 -23.00 11.66 -12.14
N LEU A 39 -23.08 12.17 -10.90
CA LEU A 39 -21.99 12.10 -9.93
C LEU A 39 -21.72 10.66 -9.47
N ARG A 40 -22.75 9.82 -9.41
CA ARG A 40 -22.62 8.38 -9.14
C ARG A 40 -21.93 7.63 -10.30
N LYS A 41 -22.10 8.10 -11.55
CA LYS A 41 -21.41 7.56 -12.74
C LYS A 41 -20.01 8.14 -12.96
N LEU A 42 -19.68 9.31 -12.38
CA LEU A 42 -18.38 9.97 -12.47
C LEU A 42 -17.42 9.57 -11.35
N ALA A 43 -17.90 8.95 -10.29
CA ALA A 43 -17.08 8.28 -9.29
C ALA A 43 -17.13 6.78 -9.60
N PRO A 44 -16.15 6.18 -10.29
CA PRO A 44 -16.00 4.76 -10.26
C PRO A 44 -15.53 4.42 -8.84
N MET A 45 -16.47 4.16 -7.94
CA MET A 45 -16.19 3.38 -6.75
C MET A 45 -15.80 2.00 -7.29
N LYS A 46 -14.50 1.76 -7.44
CA LYS A 46 -13.97 0.42 -7.48
C LYS A 46 -14.30 -0.21 -6.13
N GLU A 47 -15.43 -0.84 -6.06
CA GLU A 47 -15.78 -1.86 -5.08
C GLU A 47 -14.81 -3.02 -5.33
N ASN A 48 -13.68 -3.00 -4.66
CA ASN A 48 -12.60 -3.98 -4.45
C ASN A 48 -11.23 -3.30 -4.33
N ALA A 49 -11.15 -2.14 -3.68
CA ALA A 49 -9.88 -1.65 -3.21
C ALA A 49 -9.47 -2.54 -2.03
N GLN A 50 -8.64 -3.55 -2.28
CA GLN A 50 -7.97 -4.28 -1.23
C GLN A 50 -7.33 -3.23 -0.29
N GLU A 51 -7.75 -3.21 0.98
CA GLU A 51 -7.22 -2.26 1.94
C GLU A 51 -5.80 -2.73 2.30
N TYR A 52 -4.81 -1.95 1.91
CA TYR A 52 -3.41 -2.24 2.26
C TYR A 52 -3.09 -1.60 3.61
N VAL A 53 -2.33 -2.31 4.43
CA VAL A 53 -1.89 -1.80 5.74
C VAL A 53 -0.86 -0.68 5.59
N TYR A 54 -0.13 -0.68 4.48
CA TYR A 54 0.86 0.37 4.16
C TYR A 54 0.96 0.64 2.67
N LYS A 55 1.26 1.89 2.31
CA LYS A 55 1.53 2.31 0.92
C LYS A 55 2.68 3.30 0.90
N LEU A 56 3.63 3.06 0.02
CA LEU A 56 4.78 3.92 -0.23
C LEU A 56 4.74 4.43 -1.67
N ARG A 57 4.69 5.76 -1.86
CA ARG A 57 4.82 6.39 -3.18
C ARG A 57 6.28 6.49 -3.58
N LEU A 58 6.62 5.97 -4.76
CA LEU A 58 7.93 6.06 -5.39
C LEU A 58 7.81 6.56 -6.83
N LYS A 59 8.96 6.91 -7.42
CA LYS A 59 9.09 7.31 -8.81
C LYS A 59 10.20 6.50 -9.48
N VAL A 60 9.93 5.98 -10.68
CA VAL A 60 10.94 5.29 -11.50
C VAL A 60 12.03 6.27 -11.92
N ARG A 61 13.28 5.89 -11.72
CA ARG A 61 14.47 6.62 -12.17
C ARG A 61 14.92 6.07 -13.52
N ASP A 62 15.49 6.90 -14.38
CA ASP A 62 15.87 6.50 -15.73
C ASP A 62 16.88 5.35 -15.78
N TYR A 63 17.82 5.32 -14.84
CA TYR A 63 18.83 4.27 -14.73
C TYR A 63 18.28 2.90 -14.25
N GLU A 64 17.02 2.85 -13.82
CA GLU A 64 16.32 1.62 -13.41
C GLU A 64 15.69 0.90 -14.60
N CYS A 65 15.68 1.56 -15.77
CA CYS A 65 15.13 1.00 -17.00
C CYS A 65 16.21 0.21 -17.78
N ASP A 66 15.74 -0.80 -18.49
CA ASP A 66 16.55 -1.60 -19.42
C ASP A 66 16.53 -1.02 -20.84
N ILE A 67 17.10 -1.77 -21.80
CA ILE A 67 17.20 -1.37 -23.20
C ILE A 67 15.82 -1.23 -23.87
N GLU A 68 14.80 -1.90 -23.37
CA GLU A 68 13.42 -1.82 -23.87
C GLU A 68 12.70 -0.56 -23.33
N GLY A 69 13.37 0.24 -22.47
CA GLY A 69 12.84 1.46 -21.89
C GLY A 69 11.75 1.21 -20.85
N VAL A 70 11.77 0.04 -20.22
CA VAL A 70 10.92 -0.33 -19.08
C VAL A 70 11.78 -0.69 -17.89
N VAL A 71 11.20 -0.61 -16.68
CA VAL A 71 11.91 -0.99 -15.46
C VAL A 71 12.43 -2.42 -15.57
N ASN A 72 13.76 -2.58 -15.37
CA ASN A 72 14.38 -3.89 -15.34
C ASN A 72 13.75 -4.76 -14.24
N ASN A 73 13.48 -6.02 -14.56
CA ASN A 73 12.80 -6.96 -13.67
C ASN A 73 13.47 -7.09 -12.29
N ALA A 74 14.79 -6.95 -12.19
CA ALA A 74 15.53 -6.98 -10.93
C ALA A 74 15.20 -5.79 -10.02
N ASN A 75 14.90 -4.61 -10.57
CA ASN A 75 14.62 -3.41 -9.80
C ASN A 75 13.27 -3.49 -9.06
N TYR A 76 12.33 -4.28 -9.53
CA TYR A 76 11.08 -4.49 -8.79
C TYR A 76 11.32 -5.13 -7.42
N GLN A 77 12.32 -6.01 -7.26
CA GLN A 77 12.68 -6.55 -5.94
C GLN A 77 13.16 -5.45 -4.98
N HIS A 78 13.95 -4.48 -5.47
CA HIS A 78 14.38 -3.32 -4.67
C HIS A 78 13.21 -2.45 -4.24
N TYR A 79 12.22 -2.23 -5.12
CA TYR A 79 11.01 -1.47 -4.76
C TYR A 79 10.20 -2.18 -3.67
N LEU A 80 10.01 -3.50 -3.79
CA LEU A 80 9.31 -4.29 -2.77
C LEU A 80 10.06 -4.27 -1.44
N GLU A 81 11.39 -4.45 -1.46
CA GLU A 81 12.21 -4.35 -0.27
C GLU A 81 12.09 -2.96 0.39
N CYS A 82 12.11 -1.89 -0.40
CA CYS A 82 11.90 -0.53 0.10
C CYS A 82 10.52 -0.39 0.78
N GLY A 83 9.47 -0.93 0.17
CA GLY A 83 8.12 -0.93 0.76
C GLY A 83 8.06 -1.63 2.10
N ARG A 84 8.63 -2.84 2.21
CA ARG A 84 8.71 -3.58 3.48
C ARG A 84 9.49 -2.85 4.55
N ASN A 85 10.65 -2.29 4.18
CA ASN A 85 11.51 -1.59 5.11
C ASN A 85 10.84 -0.33 5.67
N GLU A 86 10.21 0.48 4.80
CA GLU A 86 9.49 1.68 5.23
C GLU A 86 8.23 1.33 6.05
N PHE A 87 7.54 0.25 5.73
CA PHE A 87 6.46 -0.26 6.58
C PHE A 87 6.96 -0.58 7.98
N LEU A 88 8.04 -1.36 8.12
CA LEU A 88 8.57 -1.72 9.43
C LEU A 88 9.04 -0.50 10.23
N ARG A 89 9.69 0.47 9.58
CA ARG A 89 10.04 1.75 10.23
C ARG A 89 8.82 2.51 10.72
N SER A 90 7.76 2.53 9.93
CA SER A 90 6.53 3.25 10.27
C SER A 90 5.83 2.74 11.53
N ILE A 91 6.10 1.49 11.89
CA ILE A 91 5.58 0.84 13.11
C ILE A 91 6.63 0.75 14.24
N GLY A 92 7.78 1.41 14.09
CA GLY A 92 8.82 1.48 15.11
C GLY A 92 9.82 0.33 15.10
N ILE A 93 9.93 -0.43 14.02
CA ILE A 93 10.94 -1.49 13.88
C ILE A 93 12.11 -0.99 13.02
N GLU A 94 13.25 -0.76 13.68
CA GLU A 94 14.49 -0.34 13.03
C GLU A 94 15.44 -1.53 12.84
N TYR A 95 15.83 -1.81 11.60
CA TYR A 95 16.74 -2.94 11.29
C TYR A 95 18.06 -2.90 12.04
N ARG A 96 18.60 -1.69 12.30
CA ARG A 96 19.84 -1.54 13.06
C ARG A 96 19.69 -2.03 14.49
N GLU A 97 18.55 -1.75 15.12
CA GLU A 97 18.25 -2.22 16.47
C GLU A 97 18.02 -3.72 16.50
N CYS A 98 17.28 -4.25 15.51
CA CYS A 98 17.09 -5.69 15.37
C CYS A 98 18.45 -6.41 15.26
N THR A 99 19.33 -5.93 14.38
CA THR A 99 20.66 -6.52 14.18
C THR A 99 21.54 -6.40 15.41
N ALA A 100 21.48 -5.27 16.14
CA ALA A 100 22.22 -5.08 17.38
C ALA A 100 21.78 -6.06 18.47
N ASN A 101 20.53 -6.51 18.45
CA ASN A 101 19.96 -7.50 19.33
C ASN A 101 20.00 -8.95 18.76
N ASP A 102 20.82 -9.16 17.71
CA ASP A 102 20.99 -10.46 17.03
C ASP A 102 19.68 -11.02 16.43
N TYR A 103 18.72 -10.18 16.08
CA TYR A 103 17.55 -10.55 15.31
C TYR A 103 17.71 -10.11 13.85
N LEU A 104 17.70 -11.09 12.93
CA LEU A 104 17.80 -10.88 11.50
C LEU A 104 16.50 -11.28 10.83
N PHE A 105 15.85 -10.35 10.15
CA PHE A 105 14.69 -10.66 9.30
C PHE A 105 15.20 -10.97 7.89
N MET A 106 15.06 -12.24 7.50
CA MET A 106 15.61 -12.75 6.23
C MET A 106 14.49 -13.21 5.31
N VAL A 107 14.63 -12.87 4.03
CA VAL A 107 13.75 -13.39 2.98
C VAL A 107 14.14 -14.84 2.70
N SER A 108 13.17 -15.75 2.81
CA SER A 108 13.34 -17.19 2.50
C SER A 108 12.76 -17.57 1.16
N ARG A 109 11.77 -16.81 0.65
CA ARG A 109 11.14 -17.05 -0.65
C ARG A 109 10.56 -15.76 -1.20
N ILE A 110 10.68 -15.58 -2.52
CA ILE A 110 9.96 -14.52 -3.27
C ILE A 110 9.25 -15.19 -4.45
N GLU A 111 7.98 -14.86 -4.63
CA GLU A 111 7.22 -15.15 -5.85
C GLU A 111 6.71 -13.84 -6.41
N MET A 112 7.04 -13.54 -7.66
CA MET A 112 6.65 -12.30 -8.34
C MET A 112 5.95 -12.61 -9.65
N ARG A 113 4.89 -11.84 -9.94
CA ARG A 113 4.14 -11.91 -11.21
C ARG A 113 4.12 -10.52 -11.84
N PHE A 114 4.83 -10.37 -12.95
CA PHE A 114 4.85 -9.15 -13.74
C PHE A 114 3.56 -9.05 -14.57
N ARG A 115 2.91 -7.86 -14.52
CA ARG A 115 1.62 -7.60 -15.18
C ARG A 115 1.71 -6.47 -16.20
N THR A 116 2.08 -5.29 -15.75
CA THR A 116 2.16 -4.08 -16.56
C THR A 116 3.52 -3.44 -16.35
N PRO A 117 4.29 -3.14 -17.40
CA PRO A 117 5.60 -2.53 -17.24
C PRO A 117 5.46 -1.09 -16.72
N LEU A 118 6.42 -0.66 -15.87
CA LEU A 118 6.64 0.73 -15.52
C LEU A 118 7.75 1.31 -16.41
N ARG A 119 7.71 2.63 -16.63
CA ARG A 119 8.68 3.38 -17.45
C ARG A 119 9.34 4.48 -16.66
N GLY A 120 10.47 4.99 -17.14
CA GLY A 120 11.18 6.11 -16.55
C GLY A 120 10.26 7.31 -16.29
N GLY A 121 10.38 7.90 -15.11
CA GLY A 121 9.58 9.05 -14.67
C GLY A 121 8.16 8.75 -14.20
N GLU A 122 7.65 7.52 -14.31
CA GLU A 122 6.33 7.15 -13.80
C GLU A 122 6.32 7.05 -12.26
N ASP A 123 5.23 7.56 -11.66
CA ASP A 123 4.97 7.37 -10.23
C ASP A 123 4.20 6.07 -10.00
N PHE A 124 4.52 5.38 -8.90
CA PHE A 124 3.87 4.14 -8.52
C PHE A 124 3.78 4.02 -6.99
N ASP A 125 2.85 3.20 -6.53
CA ASP A 125 2.69 2.83 -5.12
C ASP A 125 3.16 1.41 -4.88
N VAL A 126 4.02 1.22 -3.88
CA VAL A 126 4.29 -0.08 -3.28
C VAL A 126 3.29 -0.27 -2.14
N CYS A 127 2.43 -1.24 -2.28
CA CYS A 127 1.35 -1.53 -1.35
C CYS A 127 1.68 -2.81 -0.59
N VAL A 128 1.52 -2.81 0.74
CA VAL A 128 1.94 -3.90 1.62
C VAL A 128 0.77 -4.41 2.44
N ASN A 129 0.65 -5.73 2.54
CA ASN A 129 -0.16 -6.44 3.52
C ASN A 129 0.70 -7.52 4.19
N LEU A 130 0.37 -7.86 5.43
CA LEU A 130 1.16 -8.77 6.25
C LEU A 130 0.27 -9.84 6.88
N LYS A 131 0.78 -11.09 6.90
CA LYS A 131 0.16 -12.23 7.58
C LYS A 131 1.21 -13.01 8.36
N ARG A 132 0.84 -13.56 9.50
CA ARG A 132 1.69 -14.48 10.24
C ARG A 132 1.26 -15.93 9.97
N GLU A 133 2.21 -16.79 9.60
CA GLU A 133 1.99 -18.22 9.39
C GLU A 133 3.07 -19.03 10.12
N GLY A 134 2.80 -19.40 11.35
CA GLY A 134 3.78 -20.07 12.22
C GLY A 134 5.01 -19.17 12.47
N ALA A 135 6.21 -19.62 12.08
CA ALA A 135 7.44 -18.84 12.18
C ALA A 135 7.66 -17.89 11.00
N ARG A 136 6.79 -17.90 9.95
CA ARG A 136 6.94 -17.07 8.76
C ARG A 136 6.10 -15.81 8.87
N TYR A 137 6.65 -14.71 8.40
CA TYR A 137 5.94 -13.49 8.05
C TYR A 137 5.71 -13.52 6.55
N VAL A 138 4.46 -13.66 6.12
CA VAL A 138 4.07 -13.66 4.71
C VAL A 138 3.65 -12.26 4.33
N VAL A 139 4.41 -11.61 3.46
CA VAL A 139 4.15 -10.26 2.98
C VAL A 139 3.57 -10.33 1.58
N TYR A 140 2.37 -9.80 1.43
CA TYR A 140 1.71 -9.63 0.13
C TYR A 140 1.97 -8.21 -0.34
N GLU A 141 2.56 -8.06 -1.51
CA GLU A 141 2.96 -6.78 -2.03
C GLU A 141 2.46 -6.58 -3.46
N ASP A 142 1.90 -5.41 -3.70
CA ASP A 142 1.52 -5.00 -5.04
C ASP A 142 2.23 -3.70 -5.41
N ILE A 143 2.76 -3.64 -6.63
CA ILE A 143 3.24 -2.40 -7.23
C ILE A 143 2.16 -1.91 -8.18
N ILE A 144 1.64 -0.70 -7.91
CA ILE A 144 0.50 -0.13 -8.63
C ILE A 144 0.94 1.17 -9.28
N ARG A 145 0.82 1.26 -10.62
CA ARG A 145 1.11 2.48 -11.38
C ARG A 145 0.11 3.57 -10.98
N ALA A 146 0.63 4.76 -10.62
CA ALA A 146 -0.19 5.82 -10.05
C ALA A 146 -1.15 6.46 -11.06
N SER A 147 -0.75 6.53 -12.34
CA SER A 147 -1.50 7.24 -13.37
C SER A 147 -2.84 6.59 -13.75
N ASP A 148 -2.93 5.25 -13.68
CA ASP A 148 -4.12 4.50 -14.13
C ASP A 148 -4.56 3.39 -13.17
N GLY A 149 -3.87 3.21 -12.04
CA GLY A 149 -4.19 2.21 -11.04
C GLY A 149 -3.93 0.76 -11.47
N LYS A 150 -3.21 0.55 -12.58
CA LYS A 150 -2.88 -0.81 -13.03
C LYS A 150 -1.81 -1.43 -12.17
N VAL A 151 -1.98 -2.69 -11.86
CA VAL A 151 -0.98 -3.48 -11.16
C VAL A 151 0.20 -3.74 -12.12
N ALA A 152 1.40 -3.33 -11.68
CA ALA A 152 2.65 -3.64 -12.38
C ALA A 152 3.20 -4.99 -11.94
N VAL A 153 3.21 -5.26 -10.64
CA VAL A 153 3.68 -6.52 -10.05
C VAL A 153 2.76 -6.92 -8.90
N ASN A 154 2.45 -8.23 -8.81
CA ASN A 154 1.99 -8.86 -7.58
C ASN A 154 3.13 -9.71 -7.03
N ALA A 155 3.36 -9.66 -5.72
CA ALA A 155 4.40 -10.46 -5.07
C ALA A 155 3.92 -11.06 -3.75
N VAL A 156 4.48 -12.23 -3.44
CA VAL A 156 4.38 -12.87 -2.13
C VAL A 156 5.80 -13.13 -1.64
N VAL A 157 6.12 -12.62 -0.47
CA VAL A 157 7.44 -12.71 0.13
C VAL A 157 7.35 -13.39 1.48
N ASP A 158 8.00 -14.54 1.62
CA ASP A 158 8.12 -15.23 2.90
C ASP A 158 9.39 -14.75 3.60
N CYS A 159 9.23 -14.19 4.79
CA CYS A 159 10.32 -13.78 5.66
C CYS A 159 10.34 -14.66 6.92
N ILE A 160 11.52 -14.84 7.47
CA ILE A 160 11.76 -15.52 8.77
C ILE A 160 12.63 -14.63 9.64
N ALA A 161 12.41 -14.71 10.95
CA ALA A 161 13.34 -14.16 11.92
C ALA A 161 14.38 -15.21 12.30
N VAL A 162 15.65 -14.78 12.40
CA VAL A 162 16.78 -15.61 12.86
C VAL A 162 17.39 -14.95 14.09
N HIS A 163 17.63 -15.73 15.15
CA HIS A 163 18.31 -15.31 16.37
C HIS A 163 19.27 -16.41 16.81
N GLY A 164 20.52 -16.06 17.17
CA GLY A 164 21.54 -17.04 17.52
C GLY A 164 21.79 -18.09 16.42
N GLY A 165 21.66 -17.71 15.13
CA GLY A 165 21.82 -18.60 13.98
C GLY A 165 20.71 -19.62 13.79
N ARG A 166 19.55 -19.48 14.48
CA ARG A 166 18.41 -20.40 14.38
C ARG A 166 17.13 -19.63 14.08
N ILE A 167 16.16 -20.28 13.43
CA ILE A 167 14.84 -19.68 13.17
C ILE A 167 14.16 -19.39 14.52
N ALA A 168 13.84 -18.14 14.75
CA ALA A 168 13.08 -17.68 15.91
C ALA A 168 11.58 -17.82 15.60
N LYS A 169 10.85 -18.55 16.46
CA LYS A 169 9.39 -18.67 16.33
C LYS A 169 8.67 -17.38 16.76
N GLU A 170 9.26 -16.64 17.67
CA GLU A 170 8.75 -15.39 18.24
C GLU A 170 9.89 -14.39 18.35
N THR A 171 9.58 -13.12 18.24
CA THR A 171 10.53 -12.02 18.38
C THR A 171 9.98 -10.94 19.31
N PRO A 172 10.84 -10.14 19.94
CA PRO A 172 10.39 -8.99 20.74
C PRO A 172 9.58 -7.95 19.94
N TYR A 173 9.63 -8.02 18.61
CA TYR A 173 8.99 -7.08 17.70
C TYR A 173 7.60 -7.53 17.23
N ASP A 174 7.17 -8.75 17.52
CA ASP A 174 5.91 -9.32 17.03
C ASP A 174 4.70 -8.50 17.47
N HIS A 175 4.71 -7.96 18.69
CA HIS A 175 3.63 -7.12 19.22
C HIS A 175 3.43 -5.81 18.41
N LEU A 176 4.46 -5.31 17.71
CA LEU A 176 4.36 -4.13 16.85
C LEU A 176 3.74 -4.47 15.49
N MET A 177 3.92 -5.69 15.01
CA MET A 177 3.39 -6.17 13.73
C MET A 177 1.96 -6.72 13.84
N GLU A 178 1.61 -7.31 14.98
CA GLU A 178 0.32 -7.99 15.21
C GLU A 178 -0.92 -7.16 14.83
N PRO A 179 -1.00 -5.84 15.12
CA PRO A 179 -2.15 -5.01 14.73
C PRO A 179 -2.39 -4.90 13.22
N TYR A 180 -1.39 -5.26 12.42
CA TYR A 180 -1.37 -5.15 10.96
C TYR A 180 -1.55 -6.49 10.24
N TYR A 181 -1.68 -7.60 10.97
CA TYR A 181 -1.93 -8.88 10.33
C TYR A 181 -3.31 -8.92 9.69
N LEU A 182 -3.35 -9.44 8.47
CA LEU A 182 -4.62 -9.77 7.81
C LEU A 182 -5.40 -10.76 8.69
N ALA A 183 -6.71 -10.51 8.82
CA ALA A 183 -7.58 -11.43 9.52
C ALA A 183 -7.50 -12.82 8.87
N THR A 184 -7.34 -13.84 9.71
CA THR A 184 -7.44 -15.24 9.25
C THR A 184 -8.92 -15.50 8.93
N VAL A 185 -9.25 -15.76 7.66
CA VAL A 185 -10.57 -16.19 7.23
C VAL A 185 -10.75 -17.67 7.54
#